data_447bd98e623ea561fa40ca901007a85d
#
_entry.id   447bd98e623ea561fa40ca901007a85d
#
_cell.length_a   1.000
_cell.length_b   1.000
_cell.length_c   1.000
_cell.angle_alpha   90.00
_cell.angle_beta   90.00
_cell.angle_gamma   90.00
#
_symmetry.space_group_name_H-M   'P 1'
#
loop_
_entity.id
_entity.type
_entity.pdbx_description
1 polymer ?
#
loop_
_entity_poly.entity_id
_entity_poly.type
_entity_poly.pdbx_seq_one_letter_code
_entity_poly.pdbx_strand_id
1 'polypeptide(L)'
;GYNISCNGENDGSIDLSIVGGTGNYTTTWTGANGYFNVAEDIYTLSASDYDYTITDANQCVNSGSVTITEPTLIIATLSATNVSCNGGDNGTAILTLSGGTGTLIENWGGNTPMMLSSGTYTYVLTDSNLCIDSGSVTITEPSEITIITDSVIDVSVYNGNDGEIYTSSNG
;
A
#
# COMPACT_ATOMS: atom_id res chain seq x y z
N GLY A 1 -21.83 15.25 -9.92
CA GLY A 1 -20.96 15.08 -8.76
C GLY A 1 -20.13 13.81 -8.88
N TYR A 2 -19.11 13.69 -8.09
CA TYR A 2 -18.15 12.58 -8.12
C TYR A 2 -17.92 12.04 -6.72
N ASN A 3 -17.81 10.72 -6.61
CA ASN A 3 -17.34 10.04 -5.40
C ASN A 3 -15.85 10.29 -5.16
N ILE A 4 -15.35 9.90 -3.99
CA ILE A 4 -13.94 10.00 -3.61
C ILE A 4 -13.07 9.12 -4.53
N SER A 5 -11.94 9.66 -4.99
CA SER A 5 -11.03 8.94 -5.89
C SER A 5 -10.21 7.87 -5.17
N CYS A 6 -9.72 8.15 -3.96
CA CYS A 6 -8.92 7.25 -3.13
C CYS A 6 -9.46 7.18 -1.71
N ASN A 7 -9.31 6.03 -1.06
CA ASN A 7 -9.73 5.86 0.34
C ASN A 7 -9.09 6.92 1.25
N GLY A 8 -9.92 7.60 2.04
CA GLY A 8 -9.50 8.64 2.99
C GLY A 8 -9.26 10.03 2.40
N GLU A 9 -9.40 10.21 1.07
CA GLU A 9 -9.32 11.54 0.46
C GLU A 9 -10.61 12.33 0.67
N ASN A 10 -10.58 13.62 0.30
CA ASN A 10 -11.72 14.54 0.42
C ASN A 10 -11.94 15.29 -0.89
N ASP A 11 -11.98 14.57 -1.99
CA ASP A 11 -12.13 15.13 -3.33
C ASP A 11 -13.51 14.90 -3.96
N GLY A 12 -14.46 14.40 -3.16
CA GLY A 12 -15.85 14.23 -3.58
C GLY A 12 -16.54 15.55 -3.90
N SER A 13 -17.55 15.50 -4.76
CA SER A 13 -18.34 16.66 -5.13
C SER A 13 -19.79 16.30 -5.40
N ILE A 14 -20.68 17.23 -5.13
CA ILE A 14 -22.09 17.16 -5.52
C ILE A 14 -22.40 18.36 -6.40
N ASP A 15 -22.94 18.10 -7.58
CA ASP A 15 -23.43 19.06 -8.57
C ASP A 15 -24.96 18.94 -8.56
N LEU A 16 -25.64 19.98 -8.08
CA LEU A 16 -27.08 20.01 -7.86
C LEU A 16 -27.76 20.83 -8.97
N SER A 17 -28.69 20.20 -9.66
CA SER A 17 -29.53 20.91 -10.66
C SER A 17 -30.95 21.06 -10.15
N ILE A 18 -31.41 22.28 -10.00
CA ILE A 18 -32.75 22.60 -9.51
C ILE A 18 -33.66 22.92 -10.69
N VAL A 19 -34.80 22.23 -10.77
CA VAL A 19 -35.80 22.45 -11.79
C VAL A 19 -37.19 22.61 -11.18
N GLY A 20 -38.01 23.49 -11.74
CA GLY A 20 -39.37 23.81 -11.23
C GLY A 20 -39.34 24.85 -10.12
N GLY A 21 -40.43 24.98 -9.35
CA GLY A 21 -40.59 26.03 -8.33
C GLY A 21 -40.74 27.46 -8.90
N THR A 22 -40.56 28.45 -8.05
CA THR A 22 -40.73 29.86 -8.39
C THR A 22 -39.55 30.71 -7.95
N GLY A 23 -38.87 31.34 -8.94
CA GLY A 23 -37.86 32.37 -8.70
C GLY A 23 -36.54 31.86 -8.09
N ASN A 24 -35.93 32.68 -7.25
CA ASN A 24 -34.64 32.38 -6.63
C ASN A 24 -34.77 31.25 -5.60
N TYR A 25 -33.77 30.37 -5.56
CA TYR A 25 -33.70 29.30 -4.59
C TYR A 25 -32.67 29.62 -3.49
N THR A 26 -32.90 29.09 -2.29
CA THR A 26 -31.92 29.00 -1.25
C THR A 26 -31.65 27.51 -0.97
N THR A 27 -30.39 27.14 -1.00
CA THR A 27 -29.93 25.77 -0.73
C THR A 27 -29.21 25.73 0.59
N THR A 28 -29.46 24.70 1.39
CA THR A 28 -28.67 24.40 2.57
C THR A 28 -28.29 22.94 2.57
N TRP A 29 -27.03 22.68 2.88
CA TRP A 29 -26.47 21.35 3.05
C TRP A 29 -26.08 21.13 4.49
N THR A 30 -26.36 19.95 5.00
CA THR A 30 -25.87 19.47 6.29
C THR A 30 -25.30 18.06 6.14
N GLY A 31 -24.41 17.67 7.04
CA GLY A 31 -23.76 16.35 6.97
C GLY A 31 -23.05 15.99 8.27
N ALA A 32 -22.26 14.93 8.24
CA ALA A 32 -21.50 14.48 9.39
C ALA A 32 -20.53 15.56 9.91
N ASN A 33 -20.13 15.42 11.16
CA ASN A 33 -19.16 16.32 11.85
C ASN A 33 -19.56 17.82 11.85
N GLY A 34 -20.85 18.12 11.73
CA GLY A 34 -21.35 19.51 11.71
C GLY A 34 -21.11 20.20 10.37
N TYR A 35 -20.98 19.45 9.27
CA TYR A 35 -20.88 20.03 7.94
C TYR A 35 -22.10 20.92 7.65
N PHE A 36 -21.85 22.11 7.15
CA PHE A 36 -22.88 23.07 6.71
C PHE A 36 -22.38 23.88 5.51
N ASN A 37 -23.22 24.00 4.48
CA ASN A 37 -22.93 24.81 3.30
C ASN A 37 -24.26 25.38 2.74
N VAL A 38 -24.19 26.49 1.99
CA VAL A 38 -25.34 27.16 1.36
C VAL A 38 -25.17 27.35 -0.14
N ALA A 39 -24.07 26.85 -0.72
CA ALA A 39 -23.87 26.85 -2.17
C ALA A 39 -24.79 25.81 -2.83
N GLU A 40 -25.12 26.01 -4.12
CA GLU A 40 -25.85 25.01 -4.90
C GLU A 40 -25.00 23.75 -5.07
N ASP A 41 -23.78 23.91 -5.58
CA ASP A 41 -22.80 22.87 -5.74
C ASP A 41 -21.80 22.86 -4.56
N ILE A 42 -21.41 21.67 -4.13
CA ILE A 42 -20.45 21.51 -3.03
C ILE A 42 -19.30 20.57 -3.42
N TYR A 43 -18.10 20.90 -2.93
CA TYR A 43 -16.84 20.27 -3.32
C TYR A 43 -16.01 19.94 -2.09
N THR A 44 -14.93 19.21 -2.30
CA THR A 44 -13.99 18.79 -1.23
C THR A 44 -14.69 17.99 -0.12
N LEU A 45 -15.55 17.08 -0.54
CA LEU A 45 -16.37 16.27 0.36
C LEU A 45 -15.66 14.98 0.75
N SER A 46 -15.78 14.60 2.02
CA SER A 46 -15.43 13.28 2.50
C SER A 46 -16.56 12.27 2.23
N ALA A 47 -16.27 10.99 2.36
CA ALA A 47 -17.27 9.93 2.28
C ALA A 47 -18.29 10.08 3.43
N SER A 48 -19.54 10.39 3.10
CA SER A 48 -20.62 10.62 4.05
C SER A 48 -21.95 10.82 3.32
N ASP A 49 -23.03 10.87 4.10
CA ASP A 49 -24.32 11.38 3.65
C ASP A 49 -24.38 12.90 3.81
N TYR A 50 -24.92 13.55 2.81
CA TYR A 50 -25.16 14.99 2.74
C TYR A 50 -26.64 15.26 2.49
N ASP A 51 -27.30 15.86 3.48
CA ASP A 51 -28.70 16.21 3.38
C ASP A 51 -28.84 17.63 2.81
N TYR A 52 -29.73 17.80 1.85
CA TYR A 52 -30.04 19.10 1.28
C TYR A 52 -31.46 19.54 1.61
N THR A 53 -31.63 20.84 1.72
CA THR A 53 -32.93 21.51 1.74
C THR A 53 -32.89 22.66 0.77
N ILE A 54 -33.85 22.68 -0.18
CA ILE A 54 -34.02 23.73 -1.19
C ILE A 54 -35.33 24.42 -0.88
N THR A 55 -35.32 25.76 -0.83
CA THR A 55 -36.51 26.58 -0.63
C THR A 55 -36.63 27.58 -1.78
N ASP A 56 -37.79 27.64 -2.43
CA ASP A 56 -38.09 28.60 -3.49
C ASP A 56 -38.57 29.97 -2.95
N ALA A 57 -38.79 30.94 -3.83
CA ALA A 57 -39.24 32.28 -3.46
C ALA A 57 -40.63 32.30 -2.79
N ASN A 58 -41.47 31.29 -3.02
CA ASN A 58 -42.77 31.12 -2.40
C ASN A 58 -42.73 30.30 -1.10
N GLN A 59 -41.54 30.00 -0.57
CA GLN A 59 -41.35 29.21 0.61
C GLN A 59 -41.72 27.72 0.44
N CYS A 60 -41.82 27.23 -0.80
CA CYS A 60 -41.97 25.78 -1.04
C CYS A 60 -40.64 25.08 -0.81
N VAL A 61 -40.67 23.99 -0.09
CA VAL A 61 -39.45 23.27 0.35
C VAL A 61 -39.36 21.89 -0.30
N ASN A 62 -38.18 21.54 -0.78
CA ASN A 62 -37.79 20.17 -1.16
C ASN A 62 -36.52 19.78 -0.40
N SER A 63 -36.42 18.52 0.02
CA SER A 63 -35.26 18.02 0.72
C SER A 63 -34.95 16.56 0.33
N GLY A 64 -33.72 16.16 0.49
CA GLY A 64 -33.24 14.82 0.23
C GLY A 64 -31.83 14.61 0.75
N SER A 65 -31.24 13.47 0.42
CA SER A 65 -29.88 13.09 0.81
C SER A 65 -29.10 12.54 -0.37
N VAL A 66 -27.80 12.82 -0.39
CA VAL A 66 -26.83 12.28 -1.36
C VAL A 66 -25.70 11.64 -0.59
N THR A 67 -25.38 10.40 -0.90
CA THR A 67 -24.24 9.68 -0.30
C THR A 67 -23.02 9.82 -1.20
N ILE A 68 -21.92 10.33 -0.64
CA ILE A 68 -20.57 10.25 -1.22
C ILE A 68 -19.89 9.01 -0.66
N THR A 69 -19.40 8.17 -1.56
CA THR A 69 -18.68 6.93 -1.21
C THR A 69 -17.20 7.03 -1.51
N GLU A 70 -16.40 6.19 -0.88
CA GLU A 70 -14.97 6.05 -1.16
C GLU A 70 -14.64 4.61 -1.56
N PRO A 71 -13.54 4.38 -2.30
CA PRO A 71 -13.03 3.03 -2.56
C PRO A 71 -12.57 2.36 -1.27
N THR A 72 -12.49 1.04 -1.29
CA THR A 72 -11.85 0.29 -0.19
C THR A 72 -10.35 0.57 -0.15
N LEU A 73 -9.76 0.58 1.04
CA LEU A 73 -8.32 0.75 1.23
C LEU A 73 -7.53 -0.35 0.48
N ILE A 74 -6.44 0.03 -0.18
CA ILE A 74 -5.48 -0.94 -0.73
C ILE A 74 -4.80 -1.66 0.43
N ILE A 75 -4.81 -2.98 0.40
CA ILE A 75 -4.19 -3.82 1.42
C ILE A 75 -3.24 -4.80 0.74
N ALA A 76 -1.98 -4.83 1.18
CA ALA A 76 -0.99 -5.80 0.79
C ALA A 76 -0.64 -6.73 1.97
N THR A 77 -0.78 -8.03 1.78
CA THR A 77 -0.25 -9.03 2.70
C THR A 77 1.00 -9.62 2.10
N LEU A 78 2.14 -9.43 2.78
CA LEU A 78 3.46 -9.85 2.32
C LEU A 78 3.82 -11.22 2.91
N SER A 79 4.28 -12.13 2.05
CA SER A 79 4.97 -13.38 2.42
C SER A 79 6.35 -13.39 1.79
N ALA A 80 7.38 -13.73 2.56
CA ALA A 80 8.76 -13.73 2.07
C ALA A 80 9.52 -14.98 2.52
N THR A 81 10.50 -15.40 1.70
CA THR A 81 11.49 -16.43 2.05
C THR A 81 12.89 -15.83 1.97
N ASN A 82 13.73 -16.19 2.93
CA ASN A 82 15.10 -15.76 2.97
C ASN A 82 15.98 -16.57 1.98
N VAL A 83 17.17 -16.07 1.71
CA VAL A 83 18.16 -16.78 0.89
C VAL A 83 18.64 -18.02 1.63
N SER A 84 18.77 -19.14 0.92
CA SER A 84 19.15 -20.44 1.52
C SER A 84 20.64 -20.59 1.80
N CYS A 85 21.50 -19.84 1.11
CA CYS A 85 22.94 -19.88 1.26
C CYS A 85 23.51 -18.46 1.27
N ASN A 86 24.62 -18.25 1.98
CA ASN A 86 25.34 -16.97 1.96
C ASN A 86 25.74 -16.59 0.52
N GLY A 87 25.50 -15.35 0.13
CA GLY A 87 25.76 -14.83 -1.21
C GLY A 87 24.81 -15.31 -2.31
N GLY A 88 23.73 -16.04 -1.96
CA GLY A 88 22.73 -16.49 -2.94
C GLY A 88 21.72 -15.41 -3.31
N ASP A 89 20.82 -15.76 -4.24
CA ASP A 89 19.79 -14.87 -4.81
C ASP A 89 18.41 -15.57 -4.95
N ASN A 90 18.18 -16.61 -4.17
CA ASN A 90 16.93 -17.39 -4.23
C ASN A 90 15.89 -16.98 -3.19
N GLY A 91 16.04 -15.81 -2.57
CA GLY A 91 15.03 -15.19 -1.74
C GLY A 91 13.79 -14.80 -2.53
N THR A 92 12.63 -14.79 -1.90
CA THR A 92 11.37 -14.41 -2.57
C THR A 92 10.52 -13.48 -1.71
N ALA A 93 9.73 -12.65 -2.38
CA ALA A 93 8.70 -11.84 -1.77
C ALA A 93 7.42 -11.94 -2.62
N ILE A 94 6.29 -12.26 -1.99
CA ILE A 94 4.99 -12.42 -2.67
C ILE A 94 3.97 -11.53 -1.97
N LEU A 95 3.25 -10.71 -2.73
CA LEU A 95 2.16 -9.90 -2.26
C LEU A 95 0.82 -10.57 -2.58
N THR A 96 -0.06 -10.61 -1.60
CA THR A 96 -1.49 -10.88 -1.79
C THR A 96 -2.22 -9.56 -1.61
N LEU A 97 -2.90 -9.10 -2.67
CA LEU A 97 -3.46 -7.77 -2.78
C LEU A 97 -4.99 -7.80 -2.69
N SER A 98 -5.57 -6.78 -2.06
CA SER A 98 -7.01 -6.56 -2.02
C SER A 98 -7.33 -5.06 -1.87
N GLY A 99 -8.59 -4.68 -2.14
CA GLY A 99 -9.03 -3.29 -2.08
C GLY A 99 -8.62 -2.47 -3.30
N GLY A 100 -8.67 -1.15 -3.17
CA GLY A 100 -8.47 -0.21 -4.28
C GLY A 100 -9.57 -0.27 -5.33
N THR A 101 -9.33 0.36 -6.47
CA THR A 101 -10.23 0.40 -7.62
C THR A 101 -9.60 -0.26 -8.83
N GLY A 102 -10.25 -1.28 -9.39
CA GLY A 102 -9.78 -1.97 -10.59
C GLY A 102 -8.55 -2.83 -10.36
N THR A 103 -7.60 -2.80 -11.31
CA THR A 103 -6.39 -3.62 -11.26
C THR A 103 -5.30 -2.95 -10.45
N LEU A 104 -4.72 -3.67 -9.48
CA LEU A 104 -3.54 -3.26 -8.74
C LEU A 104 -2.27 -3.62 -9.51
N ILE A 105 -1.36 -2.66 -9.65
CA ILE A 105 -0.06 -2.81 -10.29
C ILE A 105 1.02 -2.77 -9.22
N GLU A 106 1.89 -3.79 -9.21
CA GLU A 106 3.06 -3.86 -8.34
C GLU A 106 4.30 -3.28 -9.03
N ASN A 107 5.07 -2.48 -8.32
CA ASN A 107 6.36 -1.98 -8.77
C ASN A 107 7.42 -2.21 -7.68
N TRP A 108 8.41 -3.04 -7.97
CA TRP A 108 9.51 -3.42 -7.09
C TRP A 108 10.81 -2.65 -7.38
N GLY A 109 10.72 -1.48 -8.06
CA GLY A 109 11.90 -0.66 -8.38
C GLY A 109 12.90 -1.33 -9.30
N GLY A 110 12.43 -2.21 -10.21
CA GLY A 110 13.26 -2.97 -11.14
C GLY A 110 13.79 -4.29 -10.59
N ASN A 111 13.48 -4.66 -9.34
CA ASN A 111 13.83 -5.96 -8.77
C ASN A 111 12.83 -7.03 -9.19
N THR A 112 13.30 -8.28 -9.27
CA THR A 112 12.44 -9.44 -9.51
C THR A 112 12.12 -10.12 -8.18
N PRO A 113 10.87 -10.06 -7.69
CA PRO A 113 10.53 -10.51 -6.34
C PRO A 113 10.66 -12.02 -6.11
N MET A 114 10.96 -12.79 -7.15
CA MET A 114 11.21 -14.24 -7.09
C MET A 114 12.71 -14.60 -7.12
N MET A 115 13.62 -13.60 -7.17
CA MET A 115 15.09 -13.78 -7.24
C MET A 115 15.74 -12.62 -6.46
N LEU A 116 15.69 -12.70 -5.14
CA LEU A 116 16.21 -11.66 -4.27
C LEU A 116 17.45 -12.17 -3.52
N SER A 117 18.51 -11.37 -3.55
CA SER A 117 19.64 -11.51 -2.64
C SER A 117 19.28 -11.03 -1.22
N SER A 118 20.17 -11.13 -0.26
CA SER A 118 19.99 -10.47 1.03
C SER A 118 19.96 -8.94 0.86
N GLY A 119 19.01 -8.28 1.50
CA GLY A 119 18.80 -6.83 1.38
C GLY A 119 17.40 -6.39 1.76
N THR A 120 17.16 -5.09 1.69
CA THR A 120 15.82 -4.50 1.90
C THR A 120 15.27 -4.00 0.57
N TYR A 121 14.08 -4.44 0.24
CA TYR A 121 13.36 -4.16 -1.00
C TYR A 121 12.09 -3.41 -0.70
N THR A 122 11.82 -2.36 -1.46
CA THR A 122 10.58 -1.60 -1.38
C THR A 122 9.67 -1.93 -2.55
N TYR A 123 8.38 -1.87 -2.31
CA TYR A 123 7.36 -1.97 -3.35
C TYR A 123 6.40 -0.79 -3.28
N VAL A 124 5.84 -0.46 -4.43
CA VAL A 124 4.75 0.50 -4.59
C VAL A 124 3.62 -0.19 -5.31
N LEU A 125 2.41 -0.05 -4.77
CA LEU A 125 1.17 -0.49 -5.39
C LEU A 125 0.43 0.72 -5.94
N THR A 126 -0.15 0.57 -7.12
CA THR A 126 -0.97 1.62 -7.73
C THR A 126 -2.24 0.98 -8.29
N ASP A 127 -3.38 1.55 -7.98
CA ASP A 127 -4.67 1.12 -8.53
C ASP A 127 -5.04 1.88 -9.82
N SER A 128 -6.21 1.58 -10.40
CA SER A 128 -6.68 2.23 -11.64
C SER A 128 -7.03 3.70 -11.46
N ASN A 129 -7.27 4.16 -10.23
CA ASN A 129 -7.50 5.57 -9.90
C ASN A 129 -6.20 6.31 -9.52
N LEU A 130 -5.05 5.67 -9.64
CA LEU A 130 -3.72 6.16 -9.24
C LEU A 130 -3.55 6.30 -7.73
N CYS A 131 -4.39 5.65 -6.93
CA CYS A 131 -4.19 5.55 -5.48
C CYS A 131 -2.98 4.66 -5.19
N ILE A 132 -2.19 5.05 -4.21
CA ILE A 132 -0.89 4.43 -3.94
C ILE A 132 -0.87 3.83 -2.53
N ASP A 133 -0.31 2.63 -2.40
CA ASP A 133 0.18 2.05 -1.15
C ASP A 133 1.62 1.56 -1.35
N SER A 134 2.41 1.48 -0.28
CA SER A 134 3.81 1.07 -0.36
C SER A 134 4.27 0.37 0.90
N GLY A 135 5.29 -0.47 0.73
CA GLY A 135 5.90 -1.16 1.85
C GLY A 135 7.31 -1.62 1.54
N SER A 136 7.88 -2.40 2.48
CA SER A 136 9.21 -2.96 2.33
C SER A 136 9.30 -4.36 2.93
N VAL A 137 10.28 -5.12 2.45
CA VAL A 137 10.64 -6.43 2.96
C VAL A 137 12.15 -6.52 3.11
N THR A 138 12.61 -7.17 4.17
CA THR A 138 14.02 -7.49 4.35
C THR A 138 14.22 -9.00 4.16
N ILE A 139 15.07 -9.33 3.19
CA ILE A 139 15.54 -10.71 2.93
C ILE A 139 16.89 -10.86 3.61
N THR A 140 17.05 -11.91 4.38
CA THR A 140 18.28 -12.23 5.09
C THR A 140 18.97 -13.44 4.45
N GLU A 141 20.24 -13.64 4.78
CA GLU A 141 21.02 -14.82 4.38
C GLU A 141 21.65 -15.47 5.59
N PRO A 142 22.00 -16.76 5.53
CA PRO A 142 22.79 -17.42 6.57
C PRO A 142 24.20 -16.83 6.64
N SER A 143 24.88 -17.08 7.74
CA SER A 143 26.31 -16.76 7.87
C SER A 143 27.15 -17.56 6.86
N GLU A 144 28.26 -16.98 6.44
CA GLU A 144 29.22 -17.66 5.58
C GLU A 144 29.86 -18.85 6.33
N ILE A 145 29.98 -19.97 5.63
CA ILE A 145 30.75 -21.13 6.14
C ILE A 145 32.23 -20.81 6.04
N THR A 146 32.91 -20.73 7.15
CA THR A 146 34.36 -20.51 7.20
C THR A 146 35.06 -21.73 7.82
N ILE A 147 36.23 -22.04 7.29
CA ILE A 147 37.12 -23.07 7.84
C ILE A 147 38.37 -22.38 8.38
N ILE A 148 38.67 -22.65 9.62
CA ILE A 148 39.85 -22.13 10.29
C ILE A 148 40.82 -23.31 10.55
N THR A 149 42.07 -23.13 10.16
CA THR A 149 43.12 -24.10 10.56
C THR A 149 43.55 -23.80 11.99
N ASP A 150 43.20 -24.68 12.93
CA ASP A 150 43.47 -24.50 14.35
C ASP A 150 44.94 -24.86 14.68
N SER A 151 45.44 -25.93 14.08
CA SER A 151 46.86 -26.32 14.20
C SER A 151 47.31 -27.23 13.07
N VAL A 152 48.59 -27.25 12.84
CA VAL A 152 49.28 -28.15 11.90
C VAL A 152 50.36 -28.87 12.65
N ILE A 153 50.43 -30.19 12.53
CA ILE A 153 51.52 -31.02 12.99
C ILE A 153 52.31 -31.50 11.78
N ASP A 154 53.56 -31.09 11.69
CA ASP A 154 54.44 -31.51 10.61
C ASP A 154 54.84 -32.98 10.73
N VAL A 155 55.21 -33.59 9.61
CA VAL A 155 55.73 -34.95 9.58
C VAL A 155 56.99 -35.08 10.41
N SER A 156 57.10 -36.14 11.20
CA SER A 156 58.21 -36.34 12.12
C SER A 156 59.53 -36.69 11.43
N VAL A 157 59.50 -37.26 10.21
CA VAL A 157 60.68 -37.70 9.43
C VAL A 157 60.49 -37.39 7.93
N TYR A 158 61.57 -37.24 7.20
CA TYR A 158 61.57 -37.05 5.74
C TYR A 158 60.78 -38.17 5.04
N ASN A 159 59.83 -37.82 4.17
CA ASN A 159 58.86 -38.72 3.57
C ASN A 159 57.92 -39.45 4.55
N GLY A 160 57.77 -38.96 5.79
CA GLY A 160 56.77 -39.44 6.72
C GLY A 160 55.33 -39.14 6.27
N ASN A 161 54.34 -39.76 6.88
CA ASN A 161 52.91 -39.60 6.64
C ASN A 161 52.10 -39.38 7.92
N ASP A 162 52.78 -38.92 8.98
CA ASP A 162 52.22 -38.67 10.32
C ASP A 162 51.90 -37.19 10.60
N GLY A 163 51.91 -36.35 9.56
CA GLY A 163 51.44 -34.96 9.67
C GLY A 163 49.93 -34.91 9.80
N GLU A 164 49.44 -33.94 10.58
CA GLU A 164 47.99 -33.73 10.86
C GLU A 164 47.63 -32.26 10.70
N ILE A 165 46.42 -32.03 10.21
CA ILE A 165 45.80 -30.70 10.18
C ILE A 165 44.50 -30.72 10.95
N TYR A 166 44.41 -29.90 11.95
CA TYR A 166 43.18 -29.70 12.71
C TYR A 166 42.47 -28.45 12.21
N THR A 167 41.19 -28.59 11.93
CA THR A 167 40.36 -27.49 11.44
C THR A 167 39.06 -27.41 12.24
N SER A 168 38.60 -26.22 12.47
CA SER A 168 37.23 -25.93 12.90
C SER A 168 36.44 -25.22 11.80
N SER A 169 35.14 -25.39 11.81
CA SER A 169 34.23 -24.71 10.90
C SER A 169 33.22 -23.90 11.68
N ASN A 170 32.84 -22.73 11.12
CA ASN A 170 31.78 -21.90 11.64
C ASN A 170 30.86 -21.51 10.45
N GLY A 171 29.51 -21.51 10.68
CA GLY A 171 28.54 -21.17 9.67
C GLY A 171 27.13 -21.17 10.23
#